data_bc7d014d860299480c21d540da4827ba
#
_entry.id   bc7d014d860299480c21d540da4827ba
#
_cell.length_a   1.000
_cell.length_b   1.000
_cell.length_c   1.000
_cell.angle_alpha   90.00
_cell.angle_beta   90.00
_cell.angle_gamma   90.00
#
_symmetry.space_group_name_H-M   'P 1'
#
loop_
_entity.id
_entity.type
_entity.pdbx_description
1 polymer ?
#
loop_
_entity_poly.entity_id
_entity_poly.type
_entity_poly.pdbx_seq_one_letter_code
_entity_poly.pdbx_strand_id
1 'polypeptide(L)'
;MNALFDTHCHLDASEFDVDRDDVIRLAQARGIDGILIPAVQAGDFAKVRDLAHGFAQGAYAVGIHPMFVRHAKPEDLDVLARFVHEHRDDKRLVAVGEIGLDFFVPEISQGQERSRQIDFYKAQLAIARQAQLPVI
;
A
#
# COMPACT_ATOMS: atom_id res chain seq x y z
N MET A 1 -20.43 21.22 0.99
CA MET A 1 -19.75 20.38 2.01
C MET A 1 -18.32 20.16 1.53
N ASN A 2 -17.34 20.21 2.44
CA ASN A 2 -15.97 19.92 2.05
C ASN A 2 -15.85 18.41 1.77
N ALA A 3 -15.31 18.07 0.61
CA ALA A 3 -14.98 16.70 0.26
C ALA A 3 -13.89 16.18 1.20
N LEU A 4 -14.07 14.97 1.75
CA LEU A 4 -13.08 14.30 2.57
C LEU A 4 -12.45 13.15 1.77
N PHE A 5 -11.18 12.93 1.98
CA PHE A 5 -10.45 11.82 1.39
C PHE A 5 -9.86 10.96 2.51
N ASP A 6 -10.20 9.67 2.54
CA ASP A 6 -9.54 8.72 3.42
C ASP A 6 -8.19 8.33 2.82
N THR A 7 -7.11 8.81 3.41
CA THR A 7 -5.76 8.63 2.88
C THR A 7 -5.10 7.32 3.29
N HIS A 8 -5.77 6.47 4.07
CA HIS A 8 -5.20 5.20 4.51
C HIS A 8 -6.27 4.23 5.01
N CYS A 9 -6.76 3.36 4.14
CA CYS A 9 -7.75 2.34 4.51
C CYS A 9 -7.40 1.00 3.86
N HIS A 10 -7.16 -0.02 4.68
CA HIS A 10 -6.96 -1.40 4.21
C HIS A 10 -8.28 -2.06 3.81
N LEU A 11 -8.95 -1.45 2.85
CA LEU A 11 -10.25 -1.91 2.34
C LEU A 11 -10.16 -3.27 1.62
N ASP A 12 -8.94 -3.70 1.28
CA ASP A 12 -8.62 -5.00 0.73
C ASP A 12 -8.62 -6.14 1.77
N ALA A 13 -8.62 -5.81 3.06
CA ALA A 13 -8.60 -6.81 4.14
C ALA A 13 -9.82 -7.74 4.08
N SER A 14 -9.61 -9.00 4.46
CA SER A 14 -10.65 -10.04 4.41
C SER A 14 -11.86 -9.76 5.30
N GLU A 15 -11.68 -8.93 6.32
CA GLU A 15 -12.75 -8.46 7.19
C GLU A 15 -13.85 -7.73 6.44
N PHE A 16 -13.53 -7.14 5.29
CA PHE A 16 -14.50 -6.45 4.42
C PHE A 16 -15.10 -7.34 3.33
N ASP A 17 -14.71 -8.61 3.21
CA ASP A 17 -15.13 -9.46 2.08
C ASP A 17 -16.65 -9.61 1.99
N VAL A 18 -17.35 -9.55 3.12
CA VAL A 18 -18.80 -9.73 3.18
C VAL A 18 -19.61 -8.45 2.87
N ASP A 19 -19.02 -7.26 3.05
CA ASP A 19 -19.75 -5.99 2.99
C ASP A 19 -18.97 -4.82 2.36
N ARG A 20 -17.85 -5.10 1.72
CA ARG A 20 -16.94 -4.09 1.13
C ARG A 20 -17.67 -3.06 0.27
N ASP A 21 -18.56 -3.50 -0.59
CA ASP A 21 -19.31 -2.59 -1.47
C ASP A 21 -20.28 -1.70 -0.68
N ASP A 22 -20.85 -2.23 0.39
CA ASP A 22 -21.73 -1.47 1.28
C ASP A 22 -20.94 -0.43 2.07
N VAL A 23 -19.74 -0.78 2.53
CA VAL A 23 -18.82 0.15 3.22
C VAL A 23 -18.43 1.30 2.28
N ILE A 24 -18.07 1.01 1.02
CA ILE A 24 -17.73 2.04 0.03
C ILE A 24 -18.94 2.97 -0.20
N ARG A 25 -20.12 2.42 -0.43
CA ARG A 25 -21.34 3.20 -0.66
C ARG A 25 -21.70 4.06 0.55
N LEU A 26 -21.56 3.50 1.76
CA LEU A 26 -21.81 4.25 2.99
C LEU A 26 -20.81 5.39 3.18
N ALA A 27 -19.53 5.16 2.94
CA ALA A 27 -18.49 6.17 3.02
C ALA A 27 -18.80 7.34 2.07
N GLN A 28 -19.13 7.04 0.82
CA GLN A 28 -19.51 8.04 -0.19
C GLN A 28 -20.76 8.82 0.23
N ALA A 29 -21.78 8.15 0.74
CA ALA A 29 -23.00 8.77 1.24
C ALA A 29 -22.75 9.70 2.45
N ARG A 30 -21.65 9.51 3.16
CA ARG A 30 -21.23 10.32 4.31
C ARG A 30 -20.21 11.39 3.96
N GLY A 31 -19.90 11.59 2.67
CA GLY A 31 -19.03 12.66 2.19
C GLY A 31 -17.55 12.28 2.11
N ILE A 32 -17.22 10.98 2.14
CA ILE A 32 -15.89 10.48 1.80
C ILE A 32 -15.85 10.33 0.28
N ASP A 33 -15.19 11.25 -0.41
CA ASP A 33 -15.17 11.28 -1.87
C ASP A 33 -14.15 10.30 -2.46
N GLY A 34 -13.10 9.96 -1.73
CA GLY A 34 -12.10 9.01 -2.19
C GLY A 34 -11.41 8.25 -1.07
N ILE A 35 -10.85 7.09 -1.43
CA ILE A 35 -10.16 6.20 -0.49
C ILE A 35 -8.86 5.74 -1.12
N LEU A 36 -7.76 5.84 -0.37
CA LEU A 36 -6.47 5.27 -0.73
C LEU A 36 -6.29 3.91 -0.03
N ILE A 37 -5.98 2.90 -0.82
CA ILE A 37 -5.80 1.52 -0.37
C ILE A 37 -4.32 1.15 -0.49
N PRO A 38 -3.55 1.07 0.62
CA PRO A 38 -2.17 0.66 0.57
C PRO A 38 -2.04 -0.86 0.62
N ALA A 39 -1.19 -1.43 -0.23
CA ALA A 39 -0.76 -2.82 -0.09
C ALA A 39 0.22 -2.99 1.07
N VAL A 40 0.32 -4.20 1.60
CA VAL A 40 1.28 -4.55 2.67
C VAL A 40 2.34 -5.57 2.22
N GLN A 41 2.13 -6.25 1.10
CA GLN A 41 3.03 -7.26 0.54
C GLN A 41 2.87 -7.39 -0.96
N ALA A 42 3.86 -7.96 -1.64
CA ALA A 42 3.89 -8.06 -3.10
C ALA A 42 2.69 -8.81 -3.70
N GLY A 43 2.16 -9.81 -2.99
CA GLY A 43 0.98 -10.57 -3.42
C GLY A 43 -0.31 -9.75 -3.51
N ASP A 44 -0.37 -8.60 -2.86
CA ASP A 44 -1.58 -7.78 -2.79
C ASP A 44 -1.62 -6.66 -3.85
N PHE A 45 -0.54 -6.40 -4.58
CA PHE A 45 -0.45 -5.27 -5.51
C PHE A 45 -1.55 -5.24 -6.56
N ALA A 46 -1.83 -6.36 -7.19
CA ALA A 46 -2.90 -6.46 -8.17
C ALA A 46 -4.28 -6.28 -7.51
N LYS A 47 -4.47 -6.86 -6.32
CA LYS A 47 -5.73 -6.78 -5.56
C LYS A 47 -6.09 -5.33 -5.21
N VAL A 48 -5.15 -4.56 -4.64
CA VAL A 48 -5.41 -3.16 -4.26
C VAL A 48 -5.64 -2.28 -5.49
N ARG A 49 -4.91 -2.53 -6.60
CA ARG A 49 -5.14 -1.86 -7.88
C ARG A 49 -6.56 -2.10 -8.39
N ASP A 50 -6.95 -3.36 -8.50
CA ASP A 50 -8.25 -3.74 -9.06
C ASP A 50 -9.40 -3.22 -8.20
N LEU A 51 -9.23 -3.27 -6.87
CA LEU A 51 -10.20 -2.71 -5.93
C LEU A 51 -10.33 -1.19 -6.09
N ALA A 52 -9.20 -0.46 -6.17
CA ALA A 52 -9.23 0.98 -6.38
C ALA A 52 -9.88 1.37 -7.71
N HIS A 53 -9.73 0.56 -8.76
CA HIS A 53 -10.40 0.77 -10.03
C HIS A 53 -11.90 0.42 -10.00
N GLY A 54 -12.36 -0.32 -9.00
CA GLY A 54 -13.75 -0.77 -8.86
C GLY A 54 -14.74 0.33 -8.46
N PHE A 55 -14.28 1.49 -8.00
CA PHE A 55 -15.16 2.59 -7.61
C PHE A 55 -14.57 3.97 -7.97
N ALA A 56 -15.44 4.98 -7.99
CA ALA A 56 -15.03 6.34 -8.27
C ALA A 56 -14.07 6.84 -7.16
N GLN A 57 -13.02 7.57 -7.57
CA GLN A 57 -12.04 8.18 -6.65
C GLN A 57 -11.29 7.16 -5.76
N GLY A 58 -11.23 5.89 -6.16
CA GLY A 58 -10.31 4.92 -5.56
C GLY A 58 -8.87 5.23 -5.97
N ALA A 59 -7.94 5.20 -5.02
CA ALA A 59 -6.51 5.30 -5.24
C ALA A 59 -5.80 4.14 -4.54
N TYR A 60 -4.59 3.80 -4.97
CA TYR A 60 -3.83 2.75 -4.33
C TYR A 60 -2.34 3.11 -4.21
N ALA A 61 -1.69 2.46 -3.27
CA ALA A 61 -0.25 2.47 -3.11
C ALA A 61 0.27 1.03 -3.03
N VAL A 62 1.51 0.82 -3.45
CA VAL A 62 2.14 -0.50 -3.43
C VAL A 62 3.46 -0.43 -2.68
N GLY A 63 3.65 -1.37 -1.76
CA GLY A 63 4.82 -1.44 -0.91
C GLY A 63 4.81 -2.69 -0.04
N ILE A 64 5.90 -2.88 0.70
CA ILE A 64 6.06 -3.99 1.64
C ILE A 64 6.19 -3.40 3.04
N HIS A 65 5.13 -3.60 3.82
CA HIS A 65 5.00 -3.09 5.18
C HIS A 65 6.05 -3.74 6.11
N PRO A 66 6.61 -3.02 7.08
CA PRO A 66 7.66 -3.55 7.97
C PRO A 66 7.30 -4.86 8.67
N MET A 67 6.05 -5.04 9.08
CA MET A 67 5.60 -6.29 9.69
C MET A 67 5.59 -7.49 8.74
N PHE A 68 5.54 -7.25 7.43
CA PHE A 68 5.55 -8.30 6.40
C PHE A 68 6.93 -8.58 5.83
N VAL A 69 7.92 -7.71 6.06
CA VAL A 69 9.29 -7.87 5.56
C VAL A 69 9.91 -9.20 5.96
N ARG A 70 9.62 -9.72 7.15
CA ARG A 70 10.12 -11.02 7.61
C ARG A 70 9.68 -12.21 6.75
N HIS A 71 8.56 -12.07 6.03
CA HIS A 71 8.00 -13.09 5.13
C HIS A 71 8.29 -12.80 3.65
N ALA A 72 8.73 -11.58 3.34
CA ALA A 72 9.06 -11.17 1.99
C ALA A 72 10.36 -11.83 1.51
N LYS A 73 10.50 -11.99 0.20
CA LYS A 73 11.75 -12.42 -0.44
C LYS A 73 12.48 -11.19 -1.00
N PRO A 74 13.82 -11.24 -1.15
CA PRO A 74 14.53 -10.14 -1.80
C PRO A 74 13.97 -9.80 -3.19
N GLU A 75 13.51 -10.80 -3.94
CA GLU A 75 12.91 -10.67 -5.28
C GLU A 75 11.59 -9.88 -5.26
N ASP A 76 10.92 -9.75 -4.12
CA ASP A 76 9.71 -8.95 -3.98
C ASP A 76 9.97 -7.44 -4.18
N LEU A 77 11.21 -7.00 -3.96
CA LEU A 77 11.64 -5.64 -4.32
C LEU A 77 11.70 -5.44 -5.84
N ASP A 78 12.11 -6.47 -6.59
CA ASP A 78 12.09 -6.43 -8.06
C ASP A 78 10.65 -6.46 -8.58
N VAL A 79 9.77 -7.23 -7.91
CA VAL A 79 8.33 -7.23 -8.21
C VAL A 79 7.75 -5.85 -8.01
N LEU A 80 8.07 -5.18 -6.88
CA LEU A 80 7.63 -3.82 -6.60
C LEU A 80 8.11 -2.83 -7.67
N ALA A 81 9.41 -2.84 -7.97
CA ALA A 81 9.99 -1.93 -8.96
C ALA A 81 9.35 -2.09 -10.34
N ARG A 82 9.15 -3.35 -10.76
CA ARG A 82 8.49 -3.68 -12.03
C ARG A 82 7.04 -3.24 -12.03
N PHE A 83 6.29 -3.53 -10.99
CA PHE A 83 4.88 -3.16 -10.88
C PHE A 83 4.70 -1.63 -10.98
N VAL A 84 5.50 -0.86 -10.26
CA VAL A 84 5.50 0.61 -10.31
C VAL A 84 5.83 1.11 -11.72
N HIS A 85 6.82 0.50 -12.38
CA HIS A 85 7.21 0.87 -13.75
C HIS A 85 6.09 0.58 -14.77
N GLU A 86 5.48 -0.60 -14.69
CA GLU A 86 4.40 -1.02 -15.60
C GLU A 86 3.13 -0.18 -15.45
N HIS A 87 2.88 0.33 -14.24
CA HIS A 87 1.70 1.13 -13.92
C HIS A 87 1.98 2.64 -13.76
N ARG A 88 3.13 3.14 -14.25
CA ARG A 88 3.55 4.55 -14.08
C ARG A 88 2.56 5.56 -14.68
N ASP A 89 1.77 5.15 -15.66
CA ASP A 89 0.77 5.99 -16.32
C ASP A 89 -0.63 5.86 -15.68
N ASP A 90 -0.79 4.97 -14.70
CA ASP A 90 -2.02 4.81 -13.94
C ASP A 90 -2.13 5.92 -12.88
N LYS A 91 -3.03 6.86 -13.10
CA LYS A 91 -3.25 8.00 -12.19
C LYS A 91 -3.78 7.61 -10.80
N ARG A 92 -4.21 6.36 -10.62
CA ARG A 92 -4.67 5.83 -9.34
C ARG A 92 -3.54 5.25 -8.50
N LEU A 93 -2.38 4.95 -9.09
CA LEU A 93 -1.16 4.67 -8.36
C LEU A 93 -0.55 5.98 -7.86
N VAL A 94 -0.71 6.27 -6.58
CA VAL A 94 -0.39 7.58 -6.02
C VAL A 94 0.83 7.60 -5.11
N ALA A 95 1.30 6.45 -4.64
CA ALA A 95 2.45 6.37 -3.73
C ALA A 95 3.13 5.00 -3.78
N VAL A 96 4.35 4.94 -3.28
CA VAL A 96 4.96 3.69 -2.80
C VAL A 96 4.64 3.57 -1.31
N GLY A 97 3.94 2.51 -0.95
CA GLY A 97 3.46 2.28 0.42
C GLY A 97 2.48 1.10 0.51
N GLU A 98 2.24 0.60 1.70
CA GLU A 98 2.74 1.12 2.97
C GLU A 98 4.17 0.62 3.23
N ILE A 99 5.09 1.53 3.55
CA ILE A 99 6.49 1.23 3.85
C ILE A 99 6.91 1.91 5.15
N GLY A 100 7.98 1.45 5.76
CA GLY A 100 8.49 2.09 6.97
C GLY A 100 9.34 1.19 7.83
N LEU A 101 9.47 1.60 9.09
CA LEU A 101 10.19 0.87 10.12
C LEU A 101 9.27 0.70 11.34
N ASP A 102 9.16 -0.52 11.82
CA ASP A 102 8.47 -0.84 13.07
C ASP A 102 9.47 -1.46 14.05
N PHE A 103 9.80 -0.70 15.09
CA PHE A 103 10.65 -1.16 16.19
C PHE A 103 9.89 -1.35 17.51
N PHE A 104 8.58 -1.30 17.44
CA PHE A 104 7.71 -1.57 18.58
C PHE A 104 7.43 -3.06 18.75
N VAL A 105 7.24 -3.78 17.66
CA VAL A 105 6.99 -5.24 17.66
C VAL A 105 8.29 -5.98 17.99
N PRO A 106 8.36 -6.70 19.12
CA PRO A 106 9.60 -7.32 19.60
C PRO A 106 10.26 -8.28 18.60
N GLU A 107 9.45 -9.05 17.86
CA GLU A 107 9.90 -10.08 16.94
C GLU A 107 10.65 -9.53 15.72
N ILE A 108 10.47 -8.26 15.41
CA ILE A 108 11.08 -7.61 14.23
C ILE A 108 11.95 -6.40 14.58
N SER A 109 12.03 -6.04 15.87
CA SER A 109 12.70 -4.81 16.33
C SER A 109 14.20 -4.95 16.57
N GLN A 110 14.75 -6.17 16.49
CA GLN A 110 16.14 -6.46 16.86
C GLN A 110 16.83 -7.39 15.86
N GLY A 111 18.17 -7.44 15.96
CA GLY A 111 18.99 -8.40 15.23
C GLY A 111 18.82 -8.33 13.72
N GLN A 112 18.76 -9.50 13.10
CA GLN A 112 18.67 -9.64 11.65
C GLN A 112 17.37 -9.07 11.07
N GLU A 113 16.24 -9.23 11.76
CA GLU A 113 14.94 -8.71 11.30
C GLU A 113 14.92 -7.18 11.26
N ARG A 114 15.54 -6.53 12.25
CA ARG A 114 15.71 -5.07 12.23
C ARG A 114 16.55 -4.61 11.04
N SER A 115 17.69 -5.27 10.79
CA SER A 115 18.54 -4.94 9.65
C SER A 115 17.81 -5.13 8.34
N ARG A 116 17.07 -6.22 8.20
CA ARG A 116 16.26 -6.52 7.02
C ARG A 116 15.18 -5.46 6.77
N GLN A 117 14.48 -4.99 7.81
CA GLN A 117 13.54 -3.87 7.67
C GLN A 117 14.22 -2.63 7.09
N ILE A 118 15.38 -2.27 7.62
CA ILE A 118 16.15 -1.10 7.18
C ILE A 118 16.54 -1.23 5.71
N ASP A 119 17.00 -2.40 5.28
CA ASP A 119 17.41 -2.66 3.91
C ASP A 119 16.21 -2.58 2.93
N PHE A 120 15.09 -3.21 3.29
CA PHE A 120 13.85 -3.12 2.52
C PHE A 120 13.32 -1.69 2.44
N TYR A 121 13.33 -0.96 3.55
CA TYR A 121 12.89 0.43 3.58
C TYR A 121 13.73 1.31 2.66
N LYS A 122 15.07 1.21 2.74
CA LYS A 122 15.99 1.94 1.86
C LYS A 122 15.76 1.62 0.38
N ALA A 123 15.59 0.34 0.05
CA ALA A 123 15.32 -0.09 -1.32
C ALA A 123 14.00 0.49 -1.84
N GLN A 124 12.95 0.46 -1.03
CA GLN A 124 11.65 1.00 -1.40
C GLN A 124 11.66 2.54 -1.54
N LEU A 125 12.41 3.25 -0.70
CA LEU A 125 12.65 4.69 -0.89
C LEU A 125 13.36 5.00 -2.21
N ALA A 126 14.33 4.16 -2.61
CA ALA A 126 15.01 4.32 -3.90
C ALA A 126 14.06 4.09 -5.08
N ILE A 127 13.17 3.09 -5.00
CA ILE A 127 12.13 2.82 -6.01
C ILE A 127 11.18 4.02 -6.11
N ALA A 128 10.68 4.53 -4.98
CA ALA A 128 9.77 5.67 -4.95
C ALA A 128 10.42 6.92 -5.58
N ARG A 129 11.67 7.19 -5.21
CA ARG A 129 12.45 8.30 -5.78
C ARG A 129 12.61 8.18 -7.29
N GLN A 130 12.96 6.99 -7.79
CA GLN A 130 13.13 6.74 -9.22
C GLN A 130 11.82 6.92 -9.99
N ALA A 131 10.71 6.51 -9.40
CA ALA A 131 9.37 6.65 -9.96
C ALA A 131 8.77 8.05 -9.77
N GLN A 132 9.43 8.93 -9.01
CA GLN A 132 8.92 10.25 -8.62
C GLN A 132 7.56 10.18 -7.90
N LEU A 133 7.35 9.14 -7.12
CA LEU A 133 6.17 8.96 -6.29
C LEU A 133 6.45 9.33 -4.83
N PRO A 134 5.48 9.90 -4.12
CA PRO A 134 5.56 10.03 -2.68
C PRO A 134 5.56 8.66 -1.98
N VAL A 135 5.80 8.66 -0.69
CA VAL A 135 5.74 7.47 0.15
C VAL A 135 4.71 7.64 1.27
N ILE A 136 4.11 6.57 1.68
CA ILE A 136 3.25 6.46 2.85
C ILE A 136 3.62 5.25 3.69
#